data_e8fb8c0967baa4476891c15ccc06431e
#
_entry.id   e8fb8c0967baa4476891c15ccc06431e
#
_cell.length_a   1.000
_cell.length_b   1.000
_cell.length_c   1.000
_cell.angle_alpha   90.00
_cell.angle_beta   90.00
_cell.angle_gamma   90.00
#
_symmetry.space_group_name_H-M   'P 1'
#
loop_
_entity.id
_entity.type
_entity.pdbx_description
1 polymer ?
#
loop_
_entity_poly.entity_id
_entity_poly.type
_entity_poly.pdbx_seq_one_letter_code
_entity_poly.pdbx_strand_id
1 'polypeptide(L)'
;MARNHSRRRRKRSRFKGAASLLLIAAIICAITVVWYGNPLHEKPDWQGSVRPIFMKGKLTGYEAQSSGKNILMPLKLIQGQIDPTIRYEDDSQTVIMATRQSLLHMNVSKTQGELNGKTYTSSAAPQIISGEVYVPIEAVREVYGISIHEDPVTGAVILMKAGEKVRLGSVEKKDGQQDARIALRKEASSLSFILADVSQQTKVRIWSQQGDWYFVQLDNGYAGYIKSDCISEGEELVIPSVKDDLSISEKHWQGKPVNLAWEAVYNRRPDPSKFDPMPGVNVVSPTWFSVVDHEGTVESKADPAYVSWAHRKGIEVWGLLSNSFNPEITTEALSTFERRKSIVDQMISLAQENDLDGINIDFENVHTKDGPNVTQFLRELKPMAREHDLILSIDVTPKSQSEMWSAFLDRKSLGAITDYLMVMAXXXXSKSRFGRLVTMDRSVN
;
A
#
# COMPACT_ATOMS: atom_id res chain seq x y z
N MET A 1 -101.04 -1.02 9.35
CA MET A 1 -100.26 -1.19 8.13
C MET A 1 -98.98 -0.35 8.23
N ALA A 2 -97.94 -0.83 8.97
CA ALA A 2 -96.64 -0.17 9.01
C ALA A 2 -95.58 -1.13 9.54
N ARG A 3 -95.20 -2.08 8.71
CA ARG A 3 -94.04 -2.97 9.11
C ARG A 3 -93.28 -3.58 7.91
N ASN A 4 -93.06 -2.84 6.82
CA ASN A 4 -92.37 -3.44 5.69
C ASN A 4 -91.33 -2.49 4.99
N HIS A 5 -91.02 -1.33 5.57
CA HIS A 5 -90.02 -0.44 4.92
C HIS A 5 -88.61 -0.45 5.52
N SER A 6 -88.37 -1.11 6.67
CA SER A 6 -87.08 -1.03 7.32
C SER A 6 -86.08 -2.15 6.87
N ARG A 7 -86.58 -3.25 6.30
CA ARG A 7 -85.74 -4.37 5.90
C ARG A 7 -85.03 -4.19 4.54
N ARG A 8 -85.55 -3.32 3.65
CA ARG A 8 -84.92 -3.13 2.31
C ARG A 8 -83.74 -2.14 2.35
N ARG A 9 -83.68 -1.21 3.28
CA ARG A 9 -82.55 -0.26 3.39
C ARG A 9 -81.30 -0.87 4.00
N ARG A 10 -81.38 -1.83 4.92
CA ARG A 10 -80.25 -2.49 5.55
C ARG A 10 -79.54 -3.46 4.58
N LYS A 11 -80.20 -4.05 3.62
CA LYS A 11 -79.58 -4.96 2.62
C LYS A 11 -78.76 -4.15 1.58
N ARG A 12 -79.20 -2.92 1.19
CA ARG A 12 -78.50 -2.11 0.21
C ARG A 12 -77.18 -1.51 0.77
N SER A 13 -77.10 -1.26 2.08
CA SER A 13 -75.88 -0.73 2.72
C SER A 13 -74.79 -1.80 2.85
N ARG A 14 -75.19 -3.03 3.15
CA ARG A 14 -74.23 -4.16 3.22
C ARG A 14 -73.67 -4.54 1.84
N PHE A 15 -74.44 -4.38 0.78
CA PHE A 15 -73.97 -4.61 -0.59
C PHE A 15 -72.98 -3.55 -1.07
N LYS A 16 -73.18 -2.31 -0.66
CA LYS A 16 -72.25 -1.20 -1.01
C LYS A 16 -70.91 -1.36 -0.28
N GLY A 17 -70.90 -1.81 0.98
CA GLY A 17 -69.68 -2.08 1.75
C GLY A 17 -68.88 -3.27 1.17
N ALA A 18 -69.57 -4.35 0.80
CA ALA A 18 -68.96 -5.53 0.20
C ALA A 18 -68.36 -5.18 -1.19
N ALA A 19 -69.02 -4.40 -2.00
CA ALA A 19 -68.54 -3.94 -3.30
C ALA A 19 -67.31 -3.07 -3.16
N SER A 20 -67.24 -2.18 -2.14
CA SER A 20 -66.06 -1.35 -1.87
C SER A 20 -64.86 -2.15 -1.42
N LEU A 21 -65.08 -3.17 -0.57
CA LEU A 21 -64.03 -4.08 -0.12
C LEU A 21 -63.43 -4.89 -1.28
N LEU A 22 -64.30 -5.40 -2.17
CA LEU A 22 -63.86 -6.12 -3.37
C LEU A 22 -63.08 -5.22 -4.33
N LEU A 23 -63.48 -3.98 -4.47
CA LEU A 23 -62.75 -3.00 -5.29
C LEU A 23 -61.37 -2.72 -4.71
N ILE A 24 -61.28 -2.52 -3.40
CA ILE A 24 -59.97 -2.30 -2.72
C ILE A 24 -59.10 -3.55 -2.87
N ALA A 25 -59.64 -4.75 -2.68
CA ALA A 25 -58.90 -5.98 -2.87
C ALA A 25 -58.44 -6.16 -4.31
N ALA A 26 -59.25 -5.81 -5.30
CA ALA A 26 -58.88 -5.86 -6.72
C ALA A 26 -57.79 -4.84 -7.04
N ILE A 27 -57.83 -3.63 -6.44
CA ILE A 27 -56.81 -2.59 -6.60
C ILE A 27 -55.48 -3.10 -5.98
N ILE A 28 -55.54 -3.65 -4.77
CA ILE A 28 -54.38 -4.22 -4.10
C ILE A 28 -53.81 -5.37 -4.95
N CYS A 29 -54.64 -6.25 -5.46
CA CYS A 29 -54.24 -7.31 -6.35
C CYS A 29 -53.62 -6.79 -7.65
N ALA A 30 -54.20 -5.76 -8.25
CA ALA A 30 -53.65 -5.15 -9.46
C ALA A 30 -52.30 -4.48 -9.18
N ILE A 31 -52.17 -3.81 -8.05
CA ILE A 31 -50.92 -3.19 -7.62
C ILE A 31 -49.86 -4.27 -7.37
N THR A 32 -50.21 -5.38 -6.69
CA THR A 32 -49.26 -6.46 -6.44
C THR A 32 -48.89 -7.18 -7.75
N VAL A 33 -49.84 -7.38 -8.67
CA VAL A 33 -49.54 -8.00 -9.97
C VAL A 33 -48.61 -7.09 -10.81
N VAL A 34 -48.86 -5.76 -10.79
CA VAL A 34 -48.01 -4.80 -11.50
C VAL A 34 -46.60 -4.77 -10.84
N TRP A 35 -46.56 -4.77 -9.52
CA TRP A 35 -45.29 -4.76 -8.77
C TRP A 35 -44.49 -6.06 -8.96
N TYR A 36 -45.15 -7.23 -8.85
CA TYR A 36 -44.49 -8.51 -9.02
C TYR A 36 -44.25 -8.88 -10.49
N GLY A 37 -45.10 -8.42 -11.38
CA GLY A 37 -45.00 -8.72 -12.81
C GLY A 37 -44.02 -7.86 -13.60
N ASN A 38 -43.70 -6.68 -13.07
CA ASN A 38 -42.86 -5.71 -13.78
C ASN A 38 -41.94 -4.97 -12.79
N PRO A 39 -40.89 -5.62 -12.29
CA PRO A 39 -39.97 -4.95 -11.36
C PRO A 39 -39.35 -3.73 -12.03
N LEU A 40 -39.37 -2.61 -11.30
CA LEU A 40 -38.86 -1.33 -11.80
C LEU A 40 -37.37 -1.41 -12.06
N HIS A 41 -36.95 -0.92 -13.20
CA HIS A 41 -35.52 -0.75 -13.54
C HIS A 41 -35.02 0.56 -12.95
N GLU A 42 -33.79 0.53 -12.45
CA GLU A 42 -33.10 1.69 -11.90
C GLU A 42 -31.67 1.68 -12.41
N LYS A 43 -31.19 2.82 -12.89
CA LYS A 43 -29.77 2.92 -13.28
C LYS A 43 -28.89 2.92 -12.02
N PRO A 44 -27.73 2.25 -12.03
CA PRO A 44 -26.80 2.36 -10.91
C PRO A 44 -26.44 3.81 -10.64
N ASP A 45 -26.49 4.20 -9.36
CA ASP A 45 -26.15 5.56 -8.95
C ASP A 45 -24.63 5.62 -8.69
N TRP A 46 -23.91 6.27 -9.57
CA TRP A 46 -22.48 6.50 -9.46
C TRP A 46 -22.17 7.91 -8.93
N GLN A 47 -23.18 8.57 -8.33
CA GLN A 47 -23.01 9.87 -7.70
C GLN A 47 -22.48 10.95 -8.67
N GLY A 48 -22.87 10.84 -9.94
CA GLY A 48 -22.47 11.77 -10.98
C GLY A 48 -21.06 11.55 -11.54
N SER A 49 -20.34 10.54 -11.06
CA SER A 49 -18.98 10.27 -11.52
C SER A 49 -18.97 9.74 -12.97
N VAL A 50 -18.09 10.29 -13.80
CA VAL A 50 -17.90 9.88 -15.18
C VAL A 50 -16.97 8.67 -15.29
N ARG A 51 -15.97 8.58 -14.41
CA ARG A 51 -15.00 7.49 -14.39
C ARG A 51 -14.84 6.95 -12.97
N PRO A 52 -15.93 6.37 -12.41
CA PRO A 52 -15.90 5.93 -11.02
C PRO A 52 -14.91 4.78 -10.81
N ILE A 53 -14.26 4.79 -9.65
CA ILE A 53 -13.33 3.74 -9.26
C ILE A 53 -14.03 2.82 -8.27
N PHE A 54 -14.04 1.54 -8.57
CA PHE A 54 -14.63 0.49 -7.74
C PHE A 54 -13.55 -0.38 -7.11
N MET A 55 -13.80 -0.81 -5.88
CA MET A 55 -13.05 -1.88 -5.23
C MET A 55 -14.05 -2.88 -4.66
N LYS A 56 -13.91 -4.15 -5.02
CA LYS A 56 -14.80 -5.25 -4.57
C LYS A 56 -16.28 -4.93 -4.81
N GLY A 57 -16.57 -4.36 -5.98
CA GLY A 57 -17.93 -4.04 -6.40
C GLY A 57 -18.53 -2.78 -5.77
N LYS A 58 -17.79 -2.07 -4.94
CA LYS A 58 -18.27 -0.87 -4.24
C LYS A 58 -17.55 0.37 -4.74
N LEU A 59 -18.29 1.49 -4.84
CA LEU A 59 -17.69 2.80 -5.17
C LEU A 59 -16.69 3.20 -4.09
N THR A 60 -15.53 3.70 -4.52
CA THR A 60 -14.52 4.22 -3.58
C THR A 60 -14.80 5.67 -3.17
N GLY A 61 -15.67 6.36 -3.92
CA GLY A 61 -15.88 7.79 -3.78
C GLY A 61 -14.87 8.63 -4.55
N TYR A 62 -13.96 7.98 -5.26
CA TYR A 62 -12.94 8.62 -6.08
C TYR A 62 -13.22 8.39 -7.56
N GLU A 63 -12.67 9.27 -8.38
CA GLU A 63 -12.84 9.25 -9.84
C GLU A 63 -11.47 9.24 -10.51
N ALA A 64 -11.29 8.38 -11.50
CA ALA A 64 -10.10 8.35 -12.31
C ALA A 64 -10.12 9.49 -13.33
N GLN A 65 -8.93 9.91 -13.77
CA GLN A 65 -8.79 10.86 -14.87
C GLN A 65 -8.09 10.17 -16.04
N SER A 66 -8.21 10.74 -17.23
CA SER A 66 -7.49 10.24 -18.39
C SER A 66 -6.45 11.25 -18.87
N SER A 67 -5.34 10.74 -19.36
CA SER A 67 -4.30 11.51 -20.02
C SER A 67 -3.98 10.78 -21.33
N GLY A 68 -4.67 11.18 -22.39
CA GLY A 68 -4.65 10.42 -23.65
C GLY A 68 -5.30 9.05 -23.44
N LYS A 69 -4.54 8.00 -23.68
CA LYS A 69 -4.98 6.61 -23.48
C LYS A 69 -4.64 6.09 -22.07
N ASN A 70 -4.06 6.93 -21.21
CA ASN A 70 -3.56 6.51 -19.91
C ASN A 70 -4.52 6.90 -18.80
N ILE A 71 -4.53 6.11 -17.73
CA ILE A 71 -5.37 6.35 -16.55
C ILE A 71 -4.52 6.99 -15.48
N LEU A 72 -5.05 8.04 -14.87
CA LEU A 72 -4.48 8.68 -13.70
C LEU A 72 -5.38 8.41 -12.50
N MET A 73 -4.79 8.01 -11.38
CA MET A 73 -5.50 7.68 -10.15
C MET A 73 -5.25 8.76 -9.10
N PRO A 74 -6.29 9.13 -8.32
CA PRO A 74 -6.06 10.08 -7.23
C PRO A 74 -5.04 9.52 -6.23
N LEU A 75 -4.03 10.31 -5.90
CA LEU A 75 -3.01 9.90 -4.93
C LEU A 75 -3.63 9.54 -3.57
N LYS A 76 -4.64 10.28 -3.14
CA LYS A 76 -5.35 10.03 -1.88
C LYS A 76 -5.97 8.64 -1.82
N LEU A 77 -6.53 8.16 -2.94
CA LEU A 77 -7.06 6.79 -3.01
C LEU A 77 -5.93 5.77 -2.80
N ILE A 78 -4.81 5.97 -3.49
CA ILE A 78 -3.67 5.03 -3.40
C ILE A 78 -3.10 5.05 -1.97
N GLN A 79 -2.96 6.22 -1.36
CA GLN A 79 -2.53 6.34 0.04
C GLN A 79 -3.51 5.64 1.00
N GLY A 80 -4.81 5.80 0.77
CA GLY A 80 -5.82 5.23 1.65
C GLY A 80 -6.02 3.73 1.51
N GLN A 81 -5.81 3.19 0.31
CA GLN A 81 -6.16 1.79 0.01
C GLN A 81 -4.96 0.88 -0.25
N ILE A 82 -3.82 1.43 -0.68
CA ILE A 82 -2.66 0.64 -1.11
C ILE A 82 -1.49 0.84 -0.15
N ASP A 83 -1.00 2.08 0.02
CA ASP A 83 0.18 2.36 0.84
C ASP A 83 0.09 3.76 1.46
N PRO A 84 -0.22 3.84 2.77
CA PRO A 84 -0.31 5.16 3.44
C PRO A 84 1.03 5.88 3.58
N THR A 85 2.15 5.22 3.27
CA THR A 85 3.48 5.82 3.39
C THR A 85 3.91 6.56 2.12
N ILE A 86 3.14 6.49 1.03
CA ILE A 86 3.43 7.28 -0.18
C ILE A 86 3.46 8.75 0.22
N ARG A 87 4.54 9.44 -0.17
CA ARG A 87 4.73 10.85 0.18
C ARG A 87 4.63 11.72 -1.06
N TYR A 88 3.99 12.86 -0.90
CA TYR A 88 4.02 13.95 -1.87
C TYR A 88 4.65 15.15 -1.18
N GLU A 89 5.72 15.69 -1.79
CA GLU A 89 6.38 16.89 -1.32
C GLU A 89 5.98 18.05 -2.24
N ASP A 90 5.22 18.97 -1.68
CA ASP A 90 4.58 20.05 -2.44
C ASP A 90 5.60 21.04 -3.03
N ASP A 91 6.65 21.38 -2.29
CA ASP A 91 7.66 22.35 -2.73
C ASP A 91 8.37 21.89 -4.01
N SER A 92 8.71 20.63 -4.12
CA SER A 92 9.37 20.05 -5.29
C SER A 92 8.38 19.39 -6.26
N GLN A 93 7.12 19.27 -5.87
CA GLN A 93 6.06 18.57 -6.60
C GLN A 93 6.48 17.13 -6.94
N THR A 94 7.06 16.41 -5.96
CA THR A 94 7.57 15.06 -6.14
C THR A 94 6.66 14.06 -5.44
N VAL A 95 6.25 13.03 -6.19
CA VAL A 95 5.58 11.83 -5.65
C VAL A 95 6.66 10.79 -5.38
N ILE A 96 6.67 10.23 -4.16
CA ILE A 96 7.67 9.25 -3.73
C ILE A 96 6.94 7.99 -3.27
N MET A 97 7.17 6.89 -3.96
CA MET A 97 6.65 5.56 -3.63
C MET A 97 7.82 4.68 -3.23
N ALA A 98 7.83 4.21 -1.99
CA ALA A 98 8.96 3.42 -1.48
C ALA A 98 8.45 2.17 -0.77
N THR A 99 8.93 1.01 -1.22
CA THR A 99 8.75 -0.29 -0.58
C THR A 99 10.13 -0.82 -0.19
N ARG A 100 10.19 -2.03 0.36
CA ARG A 100 11.50 -2.64 0.65
C ARG A 100 12.32 -2.94 -0.62
N GLN A 101 11.65 -2.99 -1.79
CA GLN A 101 12.28 -3.37 -3.06
C GLN A 101 12.40 -2.23 -4.06
N SER A 102 11.54 -1.23 -3.93
CA SER A 102 11.40 -0.20 -4.96
C SER A 102 11.38 1.19 -4.36
N LEU A 103 12.16 2.08 -4.95
CA LEU A 103 12.06 3.51 -4.73
C LEU A 103 11.75 4.13 -6.08
N LEU A 104 10.49 4.54 -6.27
CA LEU A 104 10.07 5.24 -7.48
C LEU A 104 9.70 6.67 -7.12
N HIS A 105 10.32 7.64 -7.79
CA HIS A 105 9.90 9.03 -7.64
C HIS A 105 9.70 9.68 -8.99
N MET A 106 8.67 10.53 -9.04
CA MET A 106 8.31 11.29 -10.24
C MET A 106 7.88 12.69 -9.86
N ASN A 107 8.23 13.65 -10.69
CA ASN A 107 7.75 15.02 -10.52
C ASN A 107 6.48 15.24 -11.33
N VAL A 108 5.64 16.12 -10.82
CA VAL A 108 4.42 16.55 -11.52
C VAL A 108 4.81 17.10 -12.89
N SER A 109 4.02 16.78 -13.89
CA SER A 109 4.19 17.19 -15.30
C SER A 109 5.40 16.59 -16.01
N LYS A 110 6.12 15.64 -15.39
CA LYS A 110 7.25 14.95 -16.02
C LYS A 110 6.94 13.46 -16.19
N THR A 111 7.17 12.95 -17.41
CA THR A 111 6.99 11.52 -17.69
C THR A 111 8.22 10.70 -17.26
N GLN A 112 9.35 11.36 -17.05
CA GLN A 112 10.56 10.70 -16.56
C GLN A 112 10.70 10.86 -15.05
N GLY A 113 11.09 9.78 -14.40
CA GLY A 113 11.44 9.73 -12.99
C GLY A 113 12.58 8.73 -12.82
N GLU A 114 12.75 8.21 -11.62
CA GLU A 114 13.74 7.17 -11.32
C GLU A 114 13.09 6.04 -10.54
N LEU A 115 13.47 4.81 -10.91
CA LEU A 115 13.16 3.58 -10.16
C LEU A 115 14.47 2.93 -9.75
N ASN A 116 14.73 2.88 -8.46
CA ASN A 116 15.98 2.32 -7.88
C ASN A 116 17.23 2.92 -8.52
N GLY A 117 17.23 4.26 -8.69
CA GLY A 117 18.38 4.99 -9.24
C GLY A 117 18.52 4.92 -10.75
N LYS A 118 17.63 4.21 -11.45
CA LYS A 118 17.66 4.08 -12.92
C LYS A 118 16.51 4.88 -13.52
N THR A 119 16.74 5.45 -14.70
CA THR A 119 15.70 6.21 -15.40
C THR A 119 14.44 5.35 -15.59
N TYR A 120 13.31 5.87 -15.16
CA TYR A 120 11.99 5.29 -15.35
C TYR A 120 11.18 6.22 -16.24
N THR A 121 10.59 5.69 -17.30
CA THR A 121 9.74 6.49 -18.20
C THR A 121 8.32 5.95 -18.14
N SER A 122 7.41 6.82 -17.76
CA SER A 122 5.97 6.54 -17.75
C SER A 122 5.33 7.09 -19.01
N SER A 123 4.26 6.47 -19.48
CA SER A 123 3.50 6.97 -20.63
C SER A 123 2.66 8.21 -20.29
N ALA A 124 2.51 8.53 -18.99
CA ALA A 124 1.84 9.75 -18.53
C ALA A 124 2.59 10.31 -17.33
N ALA A 125 2.50 11.62 -17.13
CA ALA A 125 3.09 12.29 -15.97
C ALA A 125 2.09 12.37 -14.82
N PRO A 126 2.55 12.42 -13.57
CA PRO A 126 1.68 12.85 -12.49
C PRO A 126 1.15 14.26 -12.74
N GLN A 127 -0.07 14.54 -12.32
CA GLN A 127 -0.74 15.83 -12.59
C GLN A 127 -1.44 16.33 -11.34
N ILE A 128 -1.59 17.65 -11.26
CA ILE A 128 -2.47 18.29 -10.27
C ILE A 128 -3.73 18.72 -11.02
N ILE A 129 -4.86 18.16 -10.64
CA ILE A 129 -6.16 18.43 -11.26
C ILE A 129 -7.12 18.90 -10.16
N SER A 130 -7.60 20.13 -10.28
CA SER A 130 -8.50 20.75 -9.27
C SER A 130 -7.91 20.69 -7.85
N GLY A 131 -6.59 20.86 -7.73
CA GLY A 131 -5.89 20.89 -6.45
C GLY A 131 -5.55 19.51 -5.87
N GLU A 132 -5.89 18.44 -6.58
CA GLU A 132 -5.60 17.06 -6.15
C GLU A 132 -4.52 16.45 -7.03
N VAL A 133 -3.63 15.68 -6.40
CA VAL A 133 -2.55 14.99 -7.11
C VAL A 133 -3.08 13.68 -7.68
N TYR A 134 -2.78 13.44 -8.95
CA TYR A 134 -3.09 12.22 -9.68
C TYR A 134 -1.80 11.58 -10.15
N VAL A 135 -1.72 10.26 -10.08
CA VAL A 135 -0.52 9.51 -10.48
C VAL A 135 -0.86 8.51 -11.58
N PRO A 136 0.07 8.28 -12.52
CA PRO A 136 -0.15 7.27 -13.56
C PRO A 136 -0.32 5.89 -12.96
N ILE A 137 -1.35 5.17 -13.41
CA ILE A 137 -1.64 3.82 -12.89
C ILE A 137 -0.47 2.86 -13.15
N GLU A 138 0.28 3.04 -14.24
CA GLU A 138 1.41 2.17 -14.54
C GLU A 138 2.53 2.30 -13.50
N ALA A 139 2.76 3.51 -12.96
CA ALA A 139 3.74 3.71 -11.88
C ALA A 139 3.29 2.99 -10.59
N VAL A 140 2.00 3.10 -10.27
CA VAL A 140 1.43 2.40 -9.10
C VAL A 140 1.53 0.88 -9.27
N ARG A 141 1.22 0.39 -10.48
CA ARG A 141 1.32 -1.04 -10.81
C ARG A 141 2.75 -1.54 -10.69
N GLU A 142 3.72 -0.77 -11.16
CA GLU A 142 5.15 -1.11 -11.09
C GLU A 142 5.61 -1.37 -9.66
N VAL A 143 5.21 -0.49 -8.74
CA VAL A 143 5.66 -0.57 -7.33
C VAL A 143 4.83 -1.54 -6.51
N TYR A 144 3.50 -1.58 -6.72
CA TYR A 144 2.59 -2.28 -5.81
C TYR A 144 1.88 -3.49 -6.41
N GLY A 145 2.00 -3.72 -7.71
CA GLY A 145 1.42 -4.91 -8.34
C GLY A 145 -0.09 -4.90 -8.45
N ILE A 146 -0.74 -3.75 -8.42
CA ILE A 146 -2.19 -3.63 -8.55
C ILE A 146 -2.63 -4.04 -9.96
N SER A 147 -3.90 -4.43 -10.09
CA SER A 147 -4.53 -4.71 -11.37
C SER A 147 -5.74 -3.79 -11.55
N ILE A 148 -5.98 -3.36 -12.78
CA ILE A 148 -7.18 -2.60 -13.10
C ILE A 148 -7.88 -3.20 -14.31
N HIS A 149 -9.20 -3.03 -14.36
CA HIS A 149 -10.01 -3.24 -15.53
C HIS A 149 -10.77 -1.93 -15.81
N GLU A 150 -10.66 -1.41 -17.01
CA GLU A 150 -11.39 -0.20 -17.44
C GLU A 150 -12.38 -0.58 -18.52
N ASP A 151 -13.63 -0.16 -18.36
CA ASP A 151 -14.63 -0.31 -19.42
C ASP A 151 -14.66 0.98 -20.27
N PRO A 152 -14.33 0.89 -21.57
CA PRO A 152 -14.26 2.09 -22.41
C PRO A 152 -15.63 2.73 -22.71
N VAL A 153 -16.72 2.00 -22.51
CA VAL A 153 -18.08 2.49 -22.77
C VAL A 153 -18.62 3.29 -21.60
N THR A 154 -18.50 2.72 -20.40
CA THR A 154 -19.05 3.35 -19.18
C THR A 154 -18.03 4.23 -18.45
N GLY A 155 -16.74 4.02 -18.72
CA GLY A 155 -15.66 4.70 -18.00
C GLY A 155 -15.35 4.10 -16.64
N ALA A 156 -16.07 3.07 -16.22
CA ALA A 156 -15.86 2.42 -14.92
C ALA A 156 -14.47 1.81 -14.81
N VAL A 157 -13.80 2.00 -13.67
CA VAL A 157 -12.48 1.45 -13.38
C VAL A 157 -12.61 0.53 -12.17
N ILE A 158 -12.24 -0.73 -12.33
CA ILE A 158 -12.25 -1.74 -11.25
C ILE A 158 -10.82 -1.94 -10.81
N LEU A 159 -10.52 -1.59 -9.57
CA LEU A 159 -9.18 -1.68 -8.97
C LEU A 159 -9.11 -2.90 -8.07
N MET A 160 -8.08 -3.73 -8.26
CA MET A 160 -7.83 -4.94 -7.48
C MET A 160 -6.40 -4.89 -6.94
N LYS A 161 -6.23 -5.23 -5.67
CA LYS A 161 -4.92 -5.18 -4.99
C LYS A 161 -4.08 -6.42 -5.30
N ALA A 162 -2.77 -6.27 -5.23
CA ALA A 162 -1.84 -7.41 -5.30
C ALA A 162 -2.20 -8.46 -4.23
N GLY A 163 -2.18 -9.72 -4.62
CA GLY A 163 -2.51 -10.84 -3.74
C GLY A 163 -4.00 -11.06 -3.51
N GLU A 164 -4.86 -10.18 -4.00
CA GLU A 164 -6.31 -10.31 -3.85
C GLU A 164 -6.82 -11.52 -4.65
N LYS A 165 -7.71 -12.29 -4.02
CA LYS A 165 -8.36 -13.44 -4.65
C LYS A 165 -9.73 -13.02 -5.15
N VAL A 166 -9.97 -13.19 -6.43
CA VAL A 166 -11.21 -12.82 -7.10
C VAL A 166 -11.86 -14.07 -7.68
N ARG A 167 -13.01 -14.45 -7.15
CA ARG A 167 -13.78 -15.58 -7.75
C ARG A 167 -14.42 -15.08 -9.04
N LEU A 168 -14.21 -15.84 -10.11
CA LEU A 168 -14.82 -15.55 -11.41
C LEU A 168 -16.01 -16.49 -11.63
N GLY A 169 -16.95 -16.04 -12.44
CA GLY A 169 -18.08 -16.86 -12.84
C GLY A 169 -18.68 -16.36 -14.15
N SER A 170 -19.68 -17.06 -14.62
CA SER A 170 -20.46 -16.65 -15.79
C SER A 170 -21.94 -16.80 -15.48
N VAL A 171 -22.72 -15.89 -16.03
CA VAL A 171 -24.18 -15.93 -15.90
C VAL A 171 -24.71 -17.10 -16.72
N GLU A 172 -25.51 -17.97 -16.11
CA GLU A 172 -26.02 -19.17 -16.75
C GLU A 172 -27.36 -19.56 -16.15
N LYS A 173 -28.37 -19.83 -16.99
CA LYS A 173 -29.67 -20.30 -16.52
C LYS A 173 -29.81 -21.80 -16.79
N LYS A 174 -30.19 -22.54 -15.77
CA LYS A 174 -30.26 -24.02 -15.84
C LYS A 174 -31.32 -24.58 -16.76
N ASP A 175 -32.30 -23.75 -17.18
CA ASP A 175 -33.46 -24.25 -17.98
C ASP A 175 -33.19 -24.32 -19.49
N GLY A 176 -31.98 -24.11 -19.93
CA GLY A 176 -31.57 -24.25 -21.32
C GLY A 176 -32.12 -23.23 -22.32
N GLN A 177 -32.76 -22.16 -21.85
CA GLN A 177 -33.21 -21.03 -22.69
C GLN A 177 -32.04 -20.11 -23.00
N GLN A 178 -31.44 -20.25 -24.16
CA GLN A 178 -30.26 -19.50 -24.58
C GLN A 178 -30.45 -17.98 -24.60
N ASP A 179 -31.67 -17.52 -24.84
CA ASP A 179 -31.97 -16.07 -24.94
C ASP A 179 -32.47 -15.48 -23.62
N ALA A 180 -32.49 -16.25 -22.52
CA ALA A 180 -32.97 -15.74 -21.24
C ALA A 180 -31.99 -14.72 -20.65
N ARG A 181 -32.52 -13.55 -20.29
CA ARG A 181 -31.79 -12.53 -19.56
C ARG A 181 -32.00 -12.70 -18.07
N ILE A 182 -30.97 -12.46 -17.31
CA ILE A 182 -30.97 -12.64 -15.85
C ILE A 182 -30.82 -11.27 -15.20
N ALA A 183 -31.70 -10.98 -14.22
CA ALA A 183 -31.73 -9.68 -13.57
C ALA A 183 -30.59 -9.51 -12.58
N LEU A 184 -29.77 -8.48 -12.80
CA LEU A 184 -28.82 -7.98 -11.80
C LEU A 184 -29.61 -7.02 -10.89
N ARG A 185 -29.72 -7.34 -9.61
CA ARG A 185 -30.58 -6.63 -8.67
C ARG A 185 -29.80 -5.76 -7.70
N LYS A 186 -30.42 -4.70 -7.23
CA LYS A 186 -29.82 -3.76 -6.28
C LYS A 186 -29.60 -4.40 -4.90
N GLU A 187 -30.52 -5.28 -4.51
CA GLU A 187 -30.48 -5.99 -3.21
C GLU A 187 -30.72 -7.49 -3.43
N ALA A 188 -30.36 -8.30 -2.42
CA ALA A 188 -30.52 -9.75 -2.43
C ALA A 188 -32.00 -10.13 -2.26
N SER A 189 -32.86 -9.74 -3.20
CA SER A 189 -34.30 -9.93 -3.15
C SER A 189 -34.89 -9.93 -4.56
N SER A 190 -35.85 -10.84 -4.80
CA SER A 190 -36.61 -10.87 -6.06
C SER A 190 -37.51 -9.64 -6.25
N LEU A 191 -37.79 -8.90 -5.19
CA LEU A 191 -38.60 -7.67 -5.23
C LEU A 191 -37.77 -6.41 -5.42
N SER A 192 -36.46 -6.53 -5.39
CA SER A 192 -35.54 -5.39 -5.53
C SER A 192 -35.53 -4.86 -6.95
N PHE A 193 -35.18 -3.56 -7.10
CA PHE A 193 -34.96 -2.92 -8.40
C PHE A 193 -33.94 -3.73 -9.23
N ILE A 194 -34.16 -3.73 -10.53
CA ILE A 194 -33.25 -4.35 -11.51
C ILE A 194 -32.29 -3.26 -12.01
N LEU A 195 -31.00 -3.47 -11.83
CA LEU A 195 -29.94 -2.56 -12.30
C LEU A 195 -29.58 -2.82 -13.77
N ALA A 196 -29.68 -4.08 -14.18
CA ALA A 196 -29.41 -4.48 -15.57
C ALA A 196 -29.99 -5.86 -15.86
N ASP A 197 -30.33 -6.08 -17.11
CA ASP A 197 -30.65 -7.41 -17.65
C ASP A 197 -29.38 -7.99 -18.27
N VAL A 198 -28.84 -9.05 -17.68
CA VAL A 198 -27.54 -9.63 -18.02
C VAL A 198 -27.74 -10.83 -18.96
N SER A 199 -27.02 -10.86 -20.04
CA SER A 199 -27.04 -11.95 -20.99
C SER A 199 -26.30 -13.18 -20.45
N GLN A 200 -26.71 -14.36 -20.94
CA GLN A 200 -26.01 -15.59 -20.60
C GLN A 200 -24.55 -15.53 -21.05
N GLN A 201 -23.69 -16.27 -20.39
CA GLN A 201 -22.24 -16.33 -20.62
C GLN A 201 -21.50 -15.02 -20.31
N THR A 202 -22.20 -14.01 -19.78
CA THR A 202 -21.54 -12.79 -19.31
C THR A 202 -20.65 -13.12 -18.12
N LYS A 203 -19.38 -12.75 -18.19
CA LYS A 203 -18.41 -12.96 -17.12
C LYS A 203 -18.69 -12.01 -15.96
N VAL A 204 -18.53 -12.51 -14.74
CA VAL A 204 -18.74 -11.73 -13.51
C VAL A 204 -17.61 -11.99 -12.52
N ARG A 205 -17.30 -10.96 -11.72
CA ARG A 205 -16.49 -11.10 -10.51
C ARG A 205 -17.45 -11.34 -9.35
N ILE A 206 -17.24 -12.38 -8.57
CA ILE A 206 -18.06 -12.72 -7.40
C ILE A 206 -17.35 -12.21 -6.17
N TRP A 207 -17.93 -11.22 -5.51
CA TRP A 207 -17.29 -10.58 -4.35
C TRP A 207 -17.73 -11.17 -3.01
N SER A 208 -19.01 -11.53 -2.89
CA SER A 208 -19.55 -12.12 -1.65
C SER A 208 -20.82 -12.89 -1.91
N GLN A 209 -21.34 -13.56 -0.88
CA GLN A 209 -22.59 -14.29 -0.92
C GLN A 209 -23.48 -13.89 0.24
N GLN A 210 -24.78 -13.72 -0.05
CA GLN A 210 -25.80 -13.42 0.96
C GLN A 210 -26.99 -14.36 0.71
N GLY A 211 -27.09 -15.42 1.52
CA GLY A 211 -28.09 -16.47 1.30
C GLY A 211 -27.93 -17.11 -0.07
N ASP A 212 -29.01 -17.12 -0.86
CA ASP A 212 -29.02 -17.66 -2.22
C ASP A 212 -28.60 -16.66 -3.28
N TRP A 213 -27.96 -15.57 -2.90
CA TRP A 213 -27.56 -14.50 -3.82
C TRP A 213 -26.06 -14.28 -3.78
N TYR A 214 -25.44 -14.12 -4.95
CA TYR A 214 -24.06 -13.63 -5.07
C TYR A 214 -24.09 -12.14 -5.34
N PHE A 215 -23.24 -11.40 -4.63
CA PHE A 215 -22.91 -10.01 -4.97
C PHE A 215 -21.83 -10.06 -6.04
N VAL A 216 -22.17 -9.62 -7.24
CA VAL A 216 -21.30 -9.75 -8.42
C VAL A 216 -21.04 -8.38 -9.06
N GLN A 217 -19.99 -8.32 -9.87
CA GLN A 217 -19.69 -7.13 -10.65
C GLN A 217 -19.38 -7.50 -12.10
N LEU A 218 -20.00 -6.80 -13.01
CA LEU A 218 -19.78 -6.91 -14.46
C LEU A 218 -18.57 -6.06 -14.87
N ASP A 219 -18.03 -6.33 -16.06
CA ASP A 219 -16.90 -5.56 -16.62
C ASP A 219 -17.26 -4.07 -16.81
N ASN A 220 -18.54 -3.76 -17.10
CA ASN A 220 -18.99 -2.38 -17.26
C ASN A 220 -19.11 -1.60 -15.97
N GLY A 221 -18.72 -2.20 -14.83
CA GLY A 221 -18.75 -1.57 -13.51
C GLY A 221 -20.03 -1.82 -12.71
N TYR A 222 -21.09 -2.29 -13.36
CA TYR A 222 -22.37 -2.53 -12.66
C TYR A 222 -22.17 -3.64 -11.63
N ALA A 223 -22.60 -3.38 -10.41
CA ALA A 223 -22.48 -4.35 -9.31
C ALA A 223 -23.83 -4.52 -8.62
N GLY A 224 -24.17 -5.74 -8.29
CA GLY A 224 -25.45 -6.07 -7.68
C GLY A 224 -25.56 -7.55 -7.39
N TYR A 225 -26.78 -7.99 -7.19
CA TYR A 225 -27.07 -9.37 -6.77
C TYR A 225 -27.68 -10.19 -7.89
N ILE A 226 -27.16 -11.40 -8.09
CA ILE A 226 -27.72 -12.44 -8.97
C ILE A 226 -27.91 -13.69 -8.10
N LYS A 227 -28.98 -14.44 -8.35
CA LYS A 227 -29.19 -15.72 -7.65
C LYS A 227 -28.03 -16.68 -7.96
N SER A 228 -27.56 -17.35 -6.93
CA SER A 228 -26.41 -18.26 -7.04
C SER A 228 -26.66 -19.40 -8.04
N ASP A 229 -27.92 -19.86 -8.18
CA ASP A 229 -28.26 -20.89 -9.15
C ASP A 229 -28.24 -20.40 -10.61
N CYS A 230 -28.08 -19.09 -10.82
CA CYS A 230 -27.91 -18.46 -12.14
C CYS A 230 -26.45 -18.12 -12.43
N ILE A 231 -25.51 -18.60 -11.62
CA ILE A 231 -24.07 -18.37 -11.82
C ILE A 231 -23.35 -19.72 -11.89
N SER A 232 -22.64 -19.94 -12.97
CA SER A 232 -21.67 -21.03 -13.08
C SER A 232 -20.33 -20.50 -12.56
N GLU A 233 -19.89 -21.01 -11.41
CA GLU A 233 -18.62 -20.59 -10.82
C GLU A 233 -17.45 -21.12 -11.65
N GLY A 234 -16.49 -20.24 -11.91
CA GLY A 234 -15.26 -20.54 -12.63
C GLY A 234 -14.07 -20.61 -11.68
N GLU A 235 -12.93 -20.26 -12.22
CA GLU A 235 -11.67 -20.30 -11.46
C GLU A 235 -11.51 -19.09 -10.55
N GLU A 236 -10.66 -19.23 -9.54
CA GLU A 236 -10.24 -18.14 -8.68
C GLU A 236 -9.01 -17.47 -9.32
N LEU A 237 -9.12 -16.18 -9.60
CA LEU A 237 -8.01 -15.38 -10.10
C LEU A 237 -7.27 -14.78 -8.90
N VAL A 238 -5.97 -15.02 -8.80
CA VAL A 238 -5.13 -14.37 -7.81
C VAL A 238 -4.39 -13.22 -8.50
N ILE A 239 -4.58 -12.00 -8.02
CA ILE A 239 -3.90 -10.82 -8.57
C ILE A 239 -2.41 -10.94 -8.24
N PRO A 240 -1.52 -10.93 -9.24
CA PRO A 240 -0.09 -11.12 -8.96
C PRO A 240 0.48 -10.07 -8.03
N SER A 241 1.30 -10.52 -7.08
CA SER A 241 2.08 -9.63 -6.20
C SER A 241 3.43 -9.34 -6.85
N VAL A 242 4.01 -8.20 -6.49
CA VAL A 242 5.41 -7.91 -6.83
C VAL A 242 6.28 -8.95 -6.10
N LYS A 243 7.22 -9.56 -6.82
CA LYS A 243 8.10 -10.56 -6.23
C LYS A 243 8.95 -9.96 -5.12
N ASP A 244 8.98 -10.61 -3.98
CA ASP A 244 9.77 -10.19 -2.81
C ASP A 244 10.84 -11.26 -2.51
N ASP A 245 11.69 -11.51 -3.50
CA ASP A 245 12.82 -12.43 -3.33
C ASP A 245 13.92 -11.74 -2.52
N LEU A 246 14.42 -12.42 -1.51
CA LEU A 246 15.53 -11.90 -0.69
C LEU A 246 16.77 -11.69 -1.55
N SER A 247 17.55 -10.65 -1.24
CA SER A 247 18.86 -10.41 -1.84
C SER A 247 19.85 -11.51 -1.39
N ILE A 248 21.03 -11.54 -2.00
CA ILE A 248 22.07 -12.52 -1.62
C ILE A 248 22.44 -12.33 -0.15
N SER A 249 22.68 -11.09 0.27
CA SER A 249 23.03 -10.79 1.67
C SER A 249 21.90 -11.11 2.64
N GLU A 250 20.64 -10.79 2.27
CA GLU A 250 19.50 -11.15 3.11
C GLU A 250 19.38 -12.66 3.27
N LYS A 251 19.60 -13.44 2.21
CA LYS A 251 19.62 -14.91 2.26
C LYS A 251 20.77 -15.42 3.12
N HIS A 252 21.94 -14.80 3.00
CA HIS A 252 23.12 -15.18 3.81
C HIS A 252 22.82 -15.09 5.31
N TRP A 253 22.13 -14.02 5.72
CA TRP A 253 21.84 -13.77 7.14
C TRP A 253 20.56 -14.45 7.65
N GLN A 254 19.77 -15.06 6.77
CA GLN A 254 18.50 -15.67 7.17
C GLN A 254 18.72 -16.77 8.22
N GLY A 255 18.13 -16.57 9.40
CA GLY A 255 18.23 -17.53 10.51
C GLY A 255 19.55 -17.52 11.25
N LYS A 256 20.44 -16.58 10.96
CA LYS A 256 21.74 -16.45 11.64
C LYS A 256 21.72 -15.29 12.62
N PRO A 257 22.35 -15.45 13.79
CA PRO A 257 22.49 -14.34 14.73
C PRO A 257 23.56 -13.35 14.27
N VAL A 258 23.27 -12.07 14.40
CA VAL A 258 24.25 -11.00 14.18
C VAL A 258 24.87 -10.63 15.52
N ASN A 259 26.21 -10.73 15.60
CA ASN A 259 26.99 -10.28 16.74
C ASN A 259 27.88 -9.13 16.26
N LEU A 260 27.35 -7.91 16.41
CA LEU A 260 27.98 -6.70 15.90
C LEU A 260 28.77 -5.98 16.98
N ALA A 261 29.97 -5.51 16.60
CA ALA A 261 30.79 -4.63 17.44
C ALA A 261 30.97 -3.30 16.75
N TRP A 262 30.65 -2.19 17.45
CA TRP A 262 30.96 -0.85 16.97
C TRP A 262 32.45 -0.53 17.20
N GLU A 263 33.09 0.06 16.16
CA GLU A 263 34.46 0.54 16.26
C GLU A 263 34.48 2.06 16.17
N ALA A 264 34.82 2.73 17.26
CA ALA A 264 34.88 4.19 17.30
C ALA A 264 36.13 4.68 16.55
N VAL A 265 35.92 5.43 15.48
CA VAL A 265 37.00 5.98 14.66
C VAL A 265 37.00 7.52 14.79
N TYR A 266 38.05 8.03 15.43
CA TYR A 266 38.22 9.47 15.64
C TYR A 266 39.19 10.07 14.63
N ASN A 267 40.26 10.72 15.10
CA ASN A 267 41.24 11.38 14.26
C ASN A 267 42.33 10.44 13.74
N ARG A 268 42.45 9.24 14.31
CA ARG A 268 43.49 8.30 13.96
C ARG A 268 42.85 6.98 13.52
N ARG A 269 43.31 6.49 12.38
CA ARG A 269 42.81 5.19 11.88
C ARG A 269 43.25 4.05 12.82
N PRO A 270 42.34 3.17 13.19
CA PRO A 270 42.71 1.99 13.97
C PRO A 270 43.70 1.13 13.19
N ASP A 271 44.62 0.49 13.91
CA ASP A 271 45.55 -0.45 13.32
C ASP A 271 45.04 -1.88 13.65
N PRO A 272 44.45 -2.58 12.65
CA PRO A 272 43.88 -3.89 12.93
C PRO A 272 44.86 -4.93 13.39
N SER A 273 46.15 -4.75 13.09
CA SER A 273 47.21 -5.70 13.54
C SER A 273 47.34 -5.74 15.08
N LYS A 274 46.81 -4.70 15.74
CA LYS A 274 46.89 -4.54 17.21
C LYS A 274 45.58 -4.90 17.92
N PHE A 275 44.57 -5.41 17.17
CA PHE A 275 43.30 -5.76 17.79
C PHE A 275 43.41 -7.10 18.52
N ASP A 276 42.86 -7.16 19.70
CA ASP A 276 42.62 -8.39 20.42
C ASP A 276 41.64 -9.28 19.63
N PRO A 277 41.74 -10.61 19.75
CA PRO A 277 40.74 -11.48 19.12
C PRO A 277 39.33 -11.12 19.59
N MET A 278 38.39 -11.14 18.65
CA MET A 278 36.98 -10.86 18.91
C MET A 278 36.14 -12.13 18.66
N PRO A 279 36.28 -13.15 19.54
CA PRO A 279 35.55 -14.39 19.30
C PRO A 279 34.06 -14.19 19.32
N GLY A 280 33.37 -14.70 18.29
CA GLY A 280 31.93 -14.59 18.18
C GLY A 280 31.43 -13.35 17.46
N VAL A 281 32.29 -12.35 17.23
CA VAL A 281 31.89 -11.15 16.42
C VAL A 281 31.91 -11.56 14.96
N ASN A 282 30.79 -11.29 14.27
CA ASN A 282 30.69 -11.59 12.82
C ASN A 282 30.39 -10.32 11.99
N VAL A 283 30.16 -9.18 12.65
CA VAL A 283 29.99 -7.88 11.99
C VAL A 283 30.74 -6.82 12.79
N VAL A 284 31.45 -5.94 12.10
CA VAL A 284 31.99 -4.70 12.70
C VAL A 284 31.31 -3.50 12.04
N SER A 285 31.07 -2.46 12.87
CA SER A 285 30.44 -1.24 12.39
C SER A 285 31.29 -0.04 12.78
N PRO A 286 32.24 0.33 11.88
CA PRO A 286 33.11 1.48 12.17
C PRO A 286 32.35 2.80 11.99
N THR A 287 32.61 3.78 12.86
CA THR A 287 31.99 5.12 12.82
C THR A 287 32.66 5.97 11.73
N TRP A 288 32.45 5.60 10.48
CA TRP A 288 33.18 6.18 9.35
C TRP A 288 32.49 7.35 8.67
N PHE A 289 31.18 7.40 8.71
CA PHE A 289 30.42 8.36 7.89
C PHE A 289 29.61 9.29 8.77
N SER A 290 29.55 10.57 8.37
CA SER A 290 28.79 11.59 9.11
C SER A 290 28.15 12.58 8.15
N VAL A 291 26.89 12.89 8.39
CA VAL A 291 26.23 14.03 7.72
C VAL A 291 26.73 15.29 8.42
N VAL A 292 27.45 16.14 7.69
CA VAL A 292 28.19 17.24 8.30
C VAL A 292 27.62 18.64 8.04
N ASP A 293 26.64 18.76 7.15
CA ASP A 293 26.02 20.06 6.87
C ASP A 293 24.54 19.95 6.50
N HIS A 294 23.92 21.11 6.35
CA HIS A 294 22.48 21.25 6.08
C HIS A 294 22.06 20.72 4.69
N GLU A 295 23.00 20.60 3.77
CA GLU A 295 22.76 20.09 2.42
C GLU A 295 22.82 18.58 2.34
N GLY A 296 23.28 17.92 3.41
CA GLY A 296 23.39 16.46 3.46
C GLY A 296 24.73 15.94 2.93
N THR A 297 25.80 16.73 3.04
CA THR A 297 27.14 16.24 2.68
C THR A 297 27.57 15.14 3.66
N VAL A 298 28.08 14.04 3.11
CA VAL A 298 28.56 12.91 3.91
C VAL A 298 30.10 12.95 3.91
N GLU A 299 30.70 13.11 5.09
CA GLU A 299 32.13 12.98 5.29
C GLU A 299 32.48 11.52 5.54
N SER A 300 33.62 11.07 5.00
CA SER A 300 34.05 9.67 5.09
C SER A 300 35.44 9.54 5.72
N LYS A 301 35.56 8.60 6.65
CA LYS A 301 36.84 8.15 7.24
C LYS A 301 37.11 6.69 6.89
N ALA A 302 36.45 6.16 5.85
CA ALA A 302 36.54 4.76 5.49
C ALA A 302 37.97 4.33 5.18
N ASP A 303 38.28 3.10 5.53
CA ASP A 303 39.62 2.53 5.37
C ASP A 303 39.53 1.16 4.68
N PRO A 304 39.84 1.09 3.38
CA PRO A 304 39.81 -0.19 2.65
C PRO A 304 40.72 -1.26 3.24
N ALA A 305 41.82 -0.88 3.90
CA ALA A 305 42.73 -1.84 4.54
C ALA A 305 42.04 -2.54 5.72
N TYR A 306 41.21 -1.76 6.48
CA TYR A 306 40.39 -2.33 7.55
C TYR A 306 39.37 -3.32 6.99
N VAL A 307 38.67 -2.96 5.90
CA VAL A 307 37.70 -3.84 5.26
C VAL A 307 38.35 -5.15 4.83
N SER A 308 39.50 -5.05 4.15
CA SER A 308 40.28 -6.24 3.71
C SER A 308 40.67 -7.13 4.89
N TRP A 309 41.09 -6.53 6.01
CA TRP A 309 41.41 -7.25 7.24
C TRP A 309 40.19 -8.01 7.78
N ALA A 310 39.03 -7.30 7.88
CA ALA A 310 37.80 -7.91 8.41
C ALA A 310 37.33 -9.07 7.54
N HIS A 311 37.33 -8.89 6.21
CA HIS A 311 36.95 -9.95 5.27
C HIS A 311 37.84 -11.18 5.37
N ARG A 312 39.17 -10.99 5.55
CA ARG A 312 40.09 -12.15 5.75
C ARG A 312 39.77 -12.90 7.04
N LYS A 313 39.10 -12.25 8.00
CA LYS A 313 38.67 -12.89 9.27
C LYS A 313 37.24 -13.46 9.18
N GLY A 314 36.59 -13.34 8.03
CA GLY A 314 35.17 -13.73 7.87
C GLY A 314 34.20 -12.82 8.59
N ILE A 315 34.59 -11.56 8.79
CA ILE A 315 33.78 -10.54 9.50
C ILE A 315 33.25 -9.54 8.47
N GLU A 316 31.95 -9.31 8.45
CA GLU A 316 31.37 -8.30 7.58
C GLU A 316 31.56 -6.88 8.16
N VAL A 317 31.60 -5.89 7.27
CA VAL A 317 31.74 -4.48 7.64
C VAL A 317 30.48 -3.72 7.24
N TRP A 318 29.72 -3.28 8.24
CA TRP A 318 28.53 -2.44 8.05
C TRP A 318 28.90 -1.03 8.48
N GLY A 319 29.27 -0.18 7.51
CA GLY A 319 29.75 1.17 7.79
C GLY A 319 28.67 2.02 8.46
N LEU A 320 29.05 2.66 9.58
CA LEU A 320 28.09 3.45 10.36
C LEU A 320 28.00 4.89 9.83
N LEU A 321 26.76 5.34 9.60
CA LEU A 321 26.44 6.74 9.25
C LEU A 321 25.77 7.42 10.44
N SER A 322 26.37 8.48 10.95
CA SER A 322 25.78 9.32 11.98
C SER A 322 25.24 10.64 11.41
N ASN A 323 24.34 11.27 12.15
CA ASN A 323 23.86 12.63 11.87
C ASN A 323 24.73 13.69 12.58
N SER A 324 25.97 13.37 12.89
CA SER A 324 26.88 14.21 13.69
C SER A 324 26.28 14.60 15.07
N PHE A 325 25.20 13.93 15.46
CA PHE A 325 24.42 14.21 16.69
C PHE A 325 24.00 15.68 16.79
N ASN A 326 23.78 16.31 15.62
CA ASN A 326 23.40 17.72 15.50
C ASN A 326 21.95 17.84 15.00
N PRO A 327 21.02 18.27 15.86
CA PRO A 327 19.59 18.28 15.48
C PRO A 327 19.29 19.31 14.39
N GLU A 328 19.99 20.43 14.33
CA GLU A 328 19.76 21.48 13.31
C GLU A 328 20.19 20.98 11.92
N ILE A 329 21.36 20.36 11.85
CA ILE A 329 21.83 19.71 10.60
C ILE A 329 20.81 18.64 10.18
N THR A 330 20.38 17.81 11.11
CA THR A 330 19.43 16.72 10.83
C THR A 330 18.10 17.25 10.28
N THR A 331 17.54 18.28 10.92
CA THR A 331 16.30 18.92 10.46
C THR A 331 16.41 19.31 8.98
N GLU A 332 17.47 20.04 8.63
CA GLU A 332 17.64 20.57 7.27
C GLU A 332 18.03 19.47 6.27
N ALA A 333 19.00 18.63 6.62
CA ALA A 333 19.51 17.59 5.71
C ALA A 333 18.46 16.54 5.35
N LEU A 334 17.44 16.33 6.20
CA LEU A 334 16.37 15.37 5.92
C LEU A 334 15.07 16.03 5.45
N SER A 335 15.03 17.36 5.31
CA SER A 335 13.80 18.12 5.09
C SER A 335 13.16 17.89 3.72
N THR A 336 13.96 17.64 2.68
CA THR A 336 13.46 17.47 1.31
C THR A 336 13.94 16.15 0.72
N PHE A 337 13.19 15.66 -0.26
CA PHE A 337 13.55 14.45 -0.99
C PHE A 337 14.95 14.56 -1.61
N GLU A 338 15.26 15.71 -2.22
CA GLU A 338 16.54 15.91 -2.90
C GLU A 338 17.73 15.80 -1.93
N ARG A 339 17.58 16.34 -0.72
CA ARG A 339 18.63 16.26 0.31
C ARG A 339 18.77 14.83 0.82
N ARG A 340 17.64 14.15 1.13
CA ARG A 340 17.69 12.75 1.56
C ARG A 340 18.28 11.86 0.45
N LYS A 341 17.87 12.11 -0.82
CA LYS A 341 18.42 11.38 -1.97
C LYS A 341 19.91 11.57 -2.10
N SER A 342 20.39 12.80 -1.88
CA SER A 342 21.84 13.10 -1.90
C SER A 342 22.58 12.25 -0.88
N ILE A 343 22.08 12.14 0.35
CA ILE A 343 22.70 11.31 1.38
C ILE A 343 22.67 9.82 0.94
N VAL A 344 21.53 9.35 0.43
CA VAL A 344 21.39 7.97 -0.05
C VAL A 344 22.43 7.68 -1.14
N ASP A 345 22.50 8.53 -2.15
CA ASP A 345 23.41 8.34 -3.29
C ASP A 345 24.88 8.31 -2.83
N GLN A 346 25.26 9.23 -1.94
CA GLN A 346 26.62 9.25 -1.38
C GLN A 346 26.91 7.98 -0.59
N MET A 347 25.99 7.53 0.25
CA MET A 347 26.20 6.33 1.07
C MET A 347 26.33 5.07 0.21
N ILE A 348 25.50 4.94 -0.84
CA ILE A 348 25.60 3.79 -1.76
C ILE A 348 26.95 3.80 -2.47
N SER A 349 27.39 4.99 -2.98
CA SER A 349 28.71 5.11 -3.63
C SER A 349 29.84 4.75 -2.67
N LEU A 350 29.80 5.30 -1.46
CA LEU A 350 30.84 5.05 -0.45
C LEU A 350 30.87 3.56 -0.04
N ALA A 351 29.71 2.91 0.08
CA ALA A 351 29.63 1.51 0.41
C ALA A 351 30.26 0.65 -0.70
N GLN A 352 29.97 0.98 -1.96
CA GLN A 352 30.55 0.25 -3.10
C GLN A 352 32.04 0.51 -3.24
N GLU A 353 32.48 1.76 -3.11
CA GLU A 353 33.90 2.14 -3.22
C GLU A 353 34.76 1.45 -2.18
N ASN A 354 34.20 1.14 -1.01
CA ASN A 354 34.92 0.58 0.12
C ASN A 354 34.60 -0.91 0.35
N ASP A 355 33.85 -1.56 -0.56
CA ASP A 355 33.51 -2.98 -0.51
C ASP A 355 32.81 -3.34 0.81
N LEU A 356 31.85 -2.50 1.26
CA LEU A 356 31.09 -2.73 2.48
C LEU A 356 30.01 -3.79 2.25
N ASP A 357 29.64 -4.48 3.32
CA ASP A 357 28.58 -5.51 3.31
C ASP A 357 27.24 -4.94 3.77
N GLY A 358 27.26 -3.79 4.42
CA GLY A 358 26.04 -3.15 4.91
C GLY A 358 26.24 -1.72 5.34
N ILE A 359 25.14 -1.09 5.71
CA ILE A 359 25.09 0.28 6.24
C ILE A 359 24.37 0.21 7.57
N ASN A 360 24.98 0.80 8.60
CA ASN A 360 24.37 0.92 9.93
C ASN A 360 24.08 2.40 10.19
N ILE A 361 22.83 2.74 10.48
CA ILE A 361 22.42 4.13 10.72
C ILE A 361 22.42 4.37 12.23
N ASP A 362 23.13 5.41 12.67
CA ASP A 362 23.20 5.81 14.09
C ASP A 362 22.86 7.29 14.19
N PHE A 363 21.56 7.59 14.14
CA PHE A 363 21.05 8.96 14.28
C PHE A 363 20.60 9.16 15.72
N GLU A 364 21.22 10.11 16.39
CA GLU A 364 20.95 10.46 17.79
C GLU A 364 20.76 11.97 17.91
N ASN A 365 20.17 12.41 19.03
CA ASN A 365 19.94 13.82 19.33
C ASN A 365 19.13 14.49 18.20
N VAL A 366 17.94 13.91 17.92
CA VAL A 366 17.06 14.34 16.82
C VAL A 366 15.80 14.97 17.42
N HIS A 367 15.37 16.12 16.90
CA HIS A 367 14.07 16.69 17.34
C HIS A 367 12.95 15.71 17.02
N THR A 368 11.99 15.54 17.94
CA THR A 368 10.87 14.61 17.77
C THR A 368 10.07 14.91 16.48
N LYS A 369 9.95 16.18 16.12
CA LYS A 369 9.27 16.61 14.88
C LYS A 369 9.90 16.03 13.62
N ASP A 370 11.20 15.70 13.66
CA ASP A 370 11.94 15.18 12.50
C ASP A 370 11.94 13.65 12.41
N GLY A 371 11.34 12.96 13.40
CA GLY A 371 11.19 11.49 13.38
C GLY A 371 10.58 10.95 12.09
N PRO A 372 9.48 11.55 11.58
CA PRO A 372 8.92 11.11 10.30
C PRO A 372 9.92 11.22 9.14
N ASN A 373 10.81 12.22 9.14
CA ASN A 373 11.84 12.35 8.10
C ASN A 373 12.97 11.33 8.27
N VAL A 374 13.32 10.98 9.51
CA VAL A 374 14.26 9.87 9.77
C VAL A 374 13.68 8.56 9.22
N THR A 375 12.42 8.28 9.53
CA THR A 375 11.73 7.08 9.04
C THR A 375 11.66 7.08 7.51
N GLN A 376 11.35 8.23 6.91
CA GLN A 376 11.28 8.36 5.45
C GLN A 376 12.66 8.16 4.81
N PHE A 377 13.71 8.70 5.41
CA PHE A 377 15.08 8.49 4.94
C PHE A 377 15.42 6.99 4.87
N LEU A 378 15.11 6.24 5.94
CA LEU A 378 15.33 4.79 5.96
C LEU A 378 14.48 4.09 4.90
N ARG A 379 13.23 4.55 4.70
CA ARG A 379 12.32 3.99 3.69
C ARG A 379 12.88 4.18 2.28
N GLU A 380 13.54 5.31 2.04
CA GLU A 380 14.17 5.61 0.74
C GLU A 380 15.51 4.90 0.57
N LEU A 381 16.26 4.73 1.66
CA LEU A 381 17.58 4.06 1.63
C LEU A 381 17.45 2.54 1.43
N LYS A 382 16.43 1.91 2.03
CA LYS A 382 16.33 0.43 2.02
C LYS A 382 16.32 -0.18 0.61
N PRO A 383 15.43 0.24 -0.32
CA PRO A 383 15.47 -0.37 -1.66
C PRO A 383 16.78 -0.11 -2.40
N MET A 384 17.42 1.03 -2.16
CA MET A 384 18.71 1.35 -2.77
C MET A 384 19.82 0.46 -2.21
N ALA A 385 19.85 0.26 -0.90
CA ALA A 385 20.80 -0.67 -0.25
C ALA A 385 20.59 -2.10 -0.79
N ARG A 386 19.35 -2.52 -0.91
CA ARG A 386 19.00 -3.84 -1.42
C ARG A 386 19.40 -4.05 -2.87
N GLU A 387 19.24 -3.04 -3.72
CA GLU A 387 19.64 -3.06 -5.14
C GLU A 387 21.17 -3.33 -5.27
N HIS A 388 21.94 -2.91 -4.26
CA HIS A 388 23.40 -3.06 -4.21
C HIS A 388 23.85 -4.16 -3.24
N ASP A 389 22.91 -5.01 -2.82
CA ASP A 389 23.15 -6.18 -1.96
C ASP A 389 23.76 -5.82 -0.60
N LEU A 390 23.35 -4.67 -0.05
CA LEU A 390 23.80 -4.18 1.26
C LEU A 390 22.74 -4.45 2.33
N ILE A 391 23.17 -4.94 3.49
CA ILE A 391 22.32 -5.03 4.67
C ILE A 391 22.11 -3.61 5.22
N LEU A 392 20.89 -3.34 5.69
CA LEU A 392 20.56 -2.04 6.31
C LEU A 392 20.14 -2.29 7.76
N SER A 393 20.87 -1.68 8.70
CA SER A 393 20.51 -1.69 10.12
C SER A 393 20.40 -0.26 10.66
N ILE A 394 19.71 -0.12 11.77
CA ILE A 394 19.63 1.16 12.50
C ILE A 394 19.81 0.91 14.00
N ASP A 395 20.62 1.75 14.61
CA ASP A 395 20.81 1.77 16.07
C ASP A 395 19.64 2.48 16.73
N VAL A 396 19.06 1.89 17.74
CA VAL A 396 17.93 2.45 18.48
C VAL A 396 18.18 2.38 19.99
N THR A 397 17.82 3.45 20.68
CA THR A 397 17.83 3.44 22.14
C THR A 397 16.63 2.65 22.67
N PRO A 398 16.71 2.11 23.91
CA PRO A 398 15.50 1.61 24.56
C PRO A 398 14.43 2.69 24.64
N LYS A 399 13.17 2.28 24.55
CA LYS A 399 12.06 3.24 24.54
C LYS A 399 12.02 4.01 25.87
N SER A 400 12.02 5.34 25.77
CA SER A 400 11.98 6.24 26.93
C SER A 400 11.22 7.51 26.57
N GLN A 401 11.05 8.39 27.57
CA GLN A 401 10.38 9.68 27.41
C GLN A 401 11.31 10.77 26.85
N SER A 402 12.57 10.46 26.61
CA SER A 402 13.53 11.45 26.09
C SER A 402 13.14 11.88 24.68
N GLU A 403 12.90 13.19 24.53
CA GLU A 403 12.45 13.76 23.23
C GLU A 403 13.52 13.61 22.14
N MET A 404 14.77 13.91 22.48
CA MET A 404 15.88 13.98 21.53
C MET A 404 16.59 12.64 21.30
N TRP A 405 16.41 11.67 22.23
CA TRP A 405 17.18 10.41 22.20
C TRP A 405 16.32 9.16 21.99
N SER A 406 14.98 9.28 22.05
CA SER A 406 14.11 8.11 21.96
C SER A 406 12.79 8.38 21.24
N ALA A 407 12.14 9.51 21.49
CA ALA A 407 10.78 9.76 21.03
C ALA A 407 10.67 9.91 19.51
N PHE A 408 11.74 10.33 18.83
CA PHE A 408 11.76 10.48 17.36
C PHE A 408 11.76 9.12 16.64
N LEU A 409 12.10 8.03 17.32
CA LEU A 409 12.25 6.70 16.72
C LEU A 409 10.89 5.96 16.62
N ASP A 410 10.34 5.85 15.44
CA ASP A 410 9.18 4.99 15.16
C ASP A 410 9.68 3.55 14.95
N ARG A 411 9.90 2.85 16.07
CA ARG A 411 10.50 1.51 16.07
C ARG A 411 9.71 0.49 15.26
N LYS A 412 8.38 0.63 15.23
CA LYS A 412 7.52 -0.27 14.46
C LYS A 412 7.80 -0.11 12.95
N SER A 413 7.79 1.12 12.46
CA SER A 413 8.09 1.39 11.05
C SER A 413 9.53 1.03 10.71
N LEU A 414 10.48 1.42 11.57
CA LEU A 414 11.91 1.14 11.36
C LEU A 414 12.17 -0.37 11.30
N GLY A 415 11.52 -1.15 12.16
CA GLY A 415 11.64 -2.61 12.13
C GLY A 415 11.04 -3.25 10.88
N ALA A 416 9.99 -2.65 10.31
CA ALA A 416 9.42 -3.12 9.05
C ALA A 416 10.29 -2.76 7.84
N ILE A 417 11.04 -1.66 7.92
CA ILE A 417 11.87 -1.14 6.82
C ILE A 417 13.23 -1.84 6.77
N THR A 418 13.95 -1.86 7.92
CA THR A 418 15.35 -2.30 7.98
C THR A 418 15.46 -3.82 8.12
N ASP A 419 16.67 -4.34 7.92
CA ASP A 419 16.96 -5.75 8.15
C ASP A 419 17.17 -6.03 9.64
N TYR A 420 17.76 -5.07 10.36
CA TYR A 420 18.02 -5.20 11.80
C TYR A 420 17.79 -3.89 12.54
N LEU A 421 17.20 -4.00 13.74
CA LEU A 421 17.23 -2.95 14.76
C LEU A 421 18.30 -3.33 15.79
N MET A 422 19.30 -2.50 15.94
CA MET A 422 20.41 -2.73 16.88
C MET A 422 20.13 -1.93 18.16
N VAL A 423 19.72 -2.62 19.22
CA VAL A 423 19.34 -1.93 20.47
C VAL A 423 20.58 -1.57 21.28
N MET A 424 20.83 -0.28 21.53
CA MET A 424 21.93 0.25 22.37
C MET A 424 21.54 0.11 23.85
N ALA A 425 21.62 -1.09 24.37
CA ALA A 425 21.24 -1.41 25.76
C ALA A 425 22.27 -1.05 26.81
N UNK A 426 23.33 -0.85 26.41
CA UNK A 426 24.37 -0.58 27.33
C UNK A 426 24.76 0.87 27.31
N UNK A 427 24.07 1.55 27.41
CA UNK A 427 24.38 2.92 27.49
C UNK A 427 24.94 3.29 28.76
N UNK A 428 25.10 2.50 29.36
CA UNK A 428 25.69 2.80 30.59
C UNK A 428 27.13 3.04 30.43
N UNK A 429 27.38 3.68 30.75
CA UNK A 429 28.65 4.09 30.77
C UNK A 429 29.62 3.03 31.08
N SER A 430 29.91 2.25 30.35
CA SER A 430 31.09 1.43 30.54
C SER A 430 32.26 1.98 29.72
N LYS A 431 33.34 2.15 30.35
CA LYS A 431 34.59 2.64 29.75
C LYS A 431 35.27 1.57 28.87
N SER A 432 34.58 0.49 28.52
CA SER A 432 35.15 -0.54 27.64
C SER A 432 34.97 -0.11 26.18
N ARG A 433 35.98 -0.38 25.38
CA ARG A 433 36.10 0.01 23.97
C ARG A 433 35.09 -0.69 23.05
N PHE A 434 34.35 -1.68 23.55
CA PHE A 434 33.41 -2.50 22.78
C PHE A 434 32.08 -2.68 23.55
N GLY A 435 31.01 -2.21 22.98
CA GLY A 435 29.66 -2.49 23.46
C GLY A 435 29.14 -3.80 22.87
N ARG A 436 28.61 -4.69 23.71
CA ARG A 436 28.04 -5.97 23.24
C ARG A 436 26.54 -5.81 23.02
N LEU A 437 26.07 -6.28 21.89
CA LEU A 437 24.67 -6.16 21.49
C LEU A 437 23.94 -7.50 21.48
N VAL A 438 22.63 -7.45 21.77
CA VAL A 438 21.72 -8.57 21.60
C VAL A 438 20.78 -8.25 20.44
N THR A 439 20.78 -9.08 19.45
CA THR A 439 19.88 -8.94 18.29
C THR A 439 18.49 -9.49 18.57
N MET A 440 17.46 -8.79 18.09
CA MET A 440 16.12 -9.35 18.03
C MET A 440 15.87 -9.89 16.62
N ASP A 441 15.53 -11.16 16.55
CA ASP A 441 15.18 -11.84 15.29
C ASP A 441 13.84 -11.33 14.75
N ARG A 442 13.74 -11.23 13.45
CA ARG A 442 12.55 -10.79 12.71
C ARG A 442 11.37 -11.77 12.77
N SER A 443 11.52 -12.91 13.44
CA SER A 443 10.56 -14.01 13.37
C SER A 443 9.32 -13.87 14.27
N VAL A 444 9.04 -12.65 14.77
CA VAL A 444 7.82 -12.44 15.59
C VAL A 444 6.89 -11.44 14.88
N ASN A 445 5.74 -11.94 14.42
CA ASN A 445 4.63 -11.21 13.79
C ASN A 445 4.17 -10.00 14.61
#